data_1a57b8fb44743ad7d5b83b8b038bfdf5
#
_entry.id   1a57b8fb44743ad7d5b83b8b038bfdf5
#
_cell.length_a   1.000
_cell.length_b   1.000
_cell.length_c   1.000
_cell.angle_alpha   90.00
_cell.angle_beta   90.00
_cell.angle_gamma   90.00
#
_symmetry.space_group_name_H-M   'P 1'
#
loop_
_entity.id
_entity.type
_entity.pdbx_description
1 polymer ?
#
loop_
_entity_poly.entity_id
_entity_poly.type
_entity_poly.pdbx_seq_one_letter_code
_entity_poly.pdbx_strand_id
1 'polypeptide(L)'
;MATKQTRSRANLPKHPLLEMLDVRSAEVEIFAYSVKIVCGKQAETNCCCVAGARPGVYATEVNIQNLNLVPALVVKLVLPLINSGAVVAREPNVADPFALPGRAIEEAVRLPPLGATMDDCCRIAELLLGAPPSGDTGLTIAILTIVSLVELSVSAVYTANPLSGDGISIDVEYIPSRRLGLRGRD
;
A
#
# COMPACT_ATOMS: atom_id res chain seq x y z
N MET A 1 -50.47 20.95 8.40
CA MET A 1 -49.47 20.54 9.39
C MET A 1 -48.47 19.60 8.69
N ALA A 2 -47.29 20.09 8.39
CA ALA A 2 -46.25 19.32 7.70
C ALA A 2 -45.30 18.73 8.73
N THR A 3 -45.31 17.42 8.88
CA THR A 3 -44.40 16.66 9.77
C THR A 3 -42.99 16.70 9.19
N LYS A 4 -42.09 17.43 9.89
CA LYS A 4 -40.65 17.37 9.63
C LYS A 4 -40.13 15.98 9.97
N GLN A 5 -39.85 15.18 8.95
CA GLN A 5 -39.11 13.93 9.07
C GLN A 5 -37.66 14.27 9.38
N THR A 6 -37.25 14.09 10.62
CA THR A 6 -35.84 14.15 11.05
C THR A 6 -35.14 12.95 10.45
N ARG A 7 -34.34 13.16 9.40
CA ARG A 7 -33.46 12.12 8.86
C ARG A 7 -32.46 11.70 9.96
N SER A 8 -32.59 10.48 10.43
CA SER A 8 -31.64 9.82 11.30
C SER A 8 -30.27 9.85 10.60
N ARG A 9 -29.26 10.38 11.29
CA ARG A 9 -27.85 10.25 10.85
C ARG A 9 -27.52 8.77 10.81
N ALA A 10 -27.40 8.19 9.61
CA ALA A 10 -26.90 6.85 9.44
C ALA A 10 -25.51 6.78 10.09
N ASN A 11 -25.34 5.91 11.09
CA ASN A 11 -24.05 5.57 11.66
C ASN A 11 -23.25 4.89 10.54
N LEU A 12 -22.31 5.63 9.92
CA LEU A 12 -21.29 5.04 9.07
C LEU A 12 -20.57 3.95 9.86
N PRO A 13 -20.32 2.77 9.27
CA PRO A 13 -19.49 1.77 9.93
C PRO A 13 -18.14 2.43 10.26
N LYS A 14 -17.71 2.32 11.52
CA LYS A 14 -16.43 2.82 11.99
C LYS A 14 -15.33 2.01 11.33
N HIS A 15 -14.91 2.44 10.16
CA HIS A 15 -13.80 1.84 9.44
C HIS A 15 -12.51 2.56 9.85
N PRO A 16 -11.48 1.87 10.34
CA PRO A 16 -10.24 2.48 10.84
C PRO A 16 -9.64 3.51 9.88
N LEU A 17 -9.61 3.21 8.56
CA LEU A 17 -9.15 4.15 7.52
C LEU A 17 -9.90 5.47 7.51
N LEU A 18 -11.21 5.46 7.79
CA LEU A 18 -12.02 6.67 7.81
C LEU A 18 -11.74 7.51 9.07
N GLU A 19 -11.45 6.85 10.18
CA GLU A 19 -11.03 7.52 11.42
C GLU A 19 -9.67 8.20 11.22
N MET A 20 -8.72 7.52 10.56
CA MET A 20 -7.40 8.09 10.25
C MET A 20 -7.47 9.29 9.29
N LEU A 21 -8.39 9.27 8.34
CA LEU A 21 -8.61 10.37 7.41
C LEU A 21 -9.48 11.50 7.99
N ASP A 22 -9.91 11.40 9.26
CA ASP A 22 -10.84 12.35 9.93
C ASP A 22 -12.13 12.62 9.11
N VAL A 23 -12.65 11.59 8.47
CA VAL A 23 -13.83 11.69 7.62
C VAL A 23 -15.08 11.79 8.48
N ARG A 24 -15.70 12.98 8.48
CA ARG A 24 -16.90 13.29 9.28
C ARG A 24 -18.19 13.38 8.45
N SER A 25 -18.08 13.26 7.13
CA SER A 25 -19.18 13.43 6.19
C SER A 25 -19.46 12.15 5.41
N ALA A 26 -20.72 11.87 5.11
CA ALA A 26 -21.13 10.72 4.30
C ALA A 26 -20.86 10.87 2.80
N GLU A 27 -20.42 12.05 2.34
CA GLU A 27 -20.16 12.37 0.94
C GLU A 27 -18.69 12.75 0.71
N VAL A 28 -17.77 11.93 1.18
CA VAL A 28 -16.33 12.15 0.95
C VAL A 28 -15.85 11.24 -0.16
N GLU A 29 -15.21 11.83 -1.15
CA GLU A 29 -14.48 11.10 -2.18
C GLU A 29 -13.09 10.75 -1.64
N ILE A 30 -12.72 9.48 -1.79
CA ILE A 30 -11.42 8.96 -1.36
C ILE A 30 -10.69 8.47 -2.60
N PHE A 31 -9.43 8.86 -2.74
CA PHE A 31 -8.53 8.37 -3.78
C PHE A 31 -7.69 7.23 -3.19
N ALA A 32 -7.72 6.08 -3.84
CA ALA A 32 -6.97 4.90 -3.45
C ALA A 32 -6.05 4.44 -4.59
N TYR A 33 -4.85 4.03 -4.23
CA TYR A 33 -3.83 3.49 -5.15
C TYR A 33 -3.39 2.14 -4.62
N SER A 34 -3.07 1.21 -5.52
CA SER A 34 -2.61 -0.13 -5.16
C SER A 34 -1.34 -0.46 -5.93
N VAL A 35 -0.25 -0.64 -5.21
CA VAL A 35 1.07 -0.91 -5.78
C VAL A 35 1.55 -2.29 -5.32
N LYS A 36 2.03 -3.11 -6.25
CA LYS A 36 2.71 -4.36 -5.91
C LYS A 36 4.16 -4.05 -5.53
N ILE A 37 4.56 -4.50 -4.37
CA ILE A 37 5.94 -4.41 -3.88
C ILE A 37 6.63 -5.75 -4.08
N VAL A 38 7.83 -5.74 -4.65
CA VAL A 38 8.71 -6.90 -4.80
C VAL A 38 10.10 -6.49 -4.36
N CYS A 39 10.57 -7.03 -3.24
CA CYS A 39 11.83 -6.66 -2.62
C CYS A 39 12.61 -7.87 -2.17
N GLY A 40 13.95 -7.82 -2.26
CA GLY A 40 14.84 -8.86 -1.76
C GLY A 40 15.24 -9.89 -2.81
N LYS A 41 15.80 -10.99 -2.34
CA LYS A 41 16.45 -11.98 -3.18
C LYS A 41 15.58 -13.23 -3.36
N GLN A 42 15.35 -13.63 -4.60
CA GLN A 42 14.80 -14.94 -4.97
C GLN A 42 15.94 -15.88 -5.28
N ALA A 43 16.07 -16.96 -4.50
CA ALA A 43 17.06 -18.00 -4.74
C ALA A 43 16.62 -18.95 -5.88
N GLU A 44 17.55 -19.52 -6.61
CA GLU A 44 17.28 -20.43 -7.74
C GLU A 44 16.43 -21.65 -7.36
N THR A 45 16.60 -22.18 -6.15
CA THR A 45 15.93 -23.38 -5.69
C THR A 45 14.43 -23.23 -5.40
N ASN A 46 13.89 -22.02 -5.37
CA ASN A 46 12.51 -21.73 -4.94
C ASN A 46 11.61 -21.20 -6.06
N CYS A 47 12.01 -21.29 -7.32
CA CYS A 47 11.41 -20.52 -8.41
C CYS A 47 9.95 -20.86 -8.75
N CYS A 48 9.44 -22.07 -8.46
CA CYS A 48 8.14 -22.48 -8.97
C CYS A 48 6.99 -22.47 -7.95
N CYS A 49 7.28 -22.50 -6.66
CA CYS A 49 6.27 -22.69 -5.62
C CYS A 49 6.04 -21.46 -4.75
N VAL A 50 6.97 -20.51 -4.71
CA VAL A 50 6.95 -19.43 -3.71
C VAL A 50 6.49 -18.10 -4.32
N ALA A 51 6.93 -17.68 -5.47
CA ALA A 51 6.65 -16.32 -5.94
C ALA A 51 6.37 -16.16 -7.43
N GLY A 52 6.58 -17.16 -8.27
CA GLY A 52 6.56 -16.96 -9.73
C GLY A 52 7.62 -15.97 -10.24
N ALA A 53 8.45 -15.42 -9.34
CA ALA A 53 9.57 -14.56 -9.68
C ALA A 53 10.78 -15.40 -10.12
N ARG A 54 11.48 -14.95 -11.16
CA ARG A 54 12.73 -15.57 -11.59
C ARG A 54 13.82 -15.37 -10.53
N PRO A 55 14.85 -16.23 -10.49
CA PRO A 55 16.02 -16.02 -9.62
C PRO A 55 16.65 -14.66 -9.88
N GLY A 56 16.79 -13.85 -8.83
CA GLY A 56 17.26 -12.48 -8.95
C GLY A 56 17.16 -11.69 -7.67
N VAL A 57 17.63 -10.45 -7.73
CA VAL A 57 17.45 -9.43 -6.68
C VAL A 57 16.46 -8.39 -7.20
N TYR A 58 15.44 -8.12 -6.42
CA TYR A 58 14.34 -7.25 -6.78
C TYR A 58 14.30 -6.05 -5.85
N ALA A 59 13.99 -4.89 -6.42
CA ALA A 59 13.69 -3.69 -5.65
C ALA A 59 12.48 -2.97 -6.25
N THR A 60 11.64 -2.43 -5.38
CA THR A 60 10.54 -1.54 -5.74
C THR A 60 10.71 -0.23 -5.00
N GLU A 61 10.55 0.87 -5.71
CA GLU A 61 10.51 2.23 -5.18
C GLU A 61 9.18 2.85 -5.58
N VAL A 62 8.44 3.39 -4.62
CA VAL A 62 7.14 4.03 -4.85
C VAL A 62 7.26 5.52 -4.54
N ASN A 63 7.06 6.35 -5.55
CA ASN A 63 7.12 7.79 -5.45
C ASN A 63 5.70 8.35 -5.33
N ILE A 64 5.45 9.17 -4.31
CA ILE A 64 4.15 9.76 -4.00
C ILE A 64 4.32 11.28 -3.96
N GLN A 65 3.63 11.99 -4.84
CA GLN A 65 3.69 13.45 -4.91
C GLN A 65 2.30 14.07 -4.73
N ASN A 66 2.22 15.09 -3.91
CA ASN A 66 1.06 15.94 -3.77
C ASN A 66 1.16 17.12 -4.76
N LEU A 67 0.48 17.04 -5.89
CA LEU A 67 0.45 18.13 -6.89
C LEU A 67 -0.55 19.24 -6.56
N ASN A 68 -1.27 19.11 -5.43
CA ASN A 68 -2.27 20.10 -5.02
C ASN A 68 -1.61 21.28 -4.27
N LEU A 69 -2.33 22.41 -4.25
CA LEU A 69 -1.93 23.60 -3.49
C LEU A 69 -2.39 23.55 -2.02
N VAL A 70 -2.93 22.41 -1.58
CA VAL A 70 -3.33 22.14 -0.20
C VAL A 70 -2.55 20.95 0.35
N PRO A 71 -2.30 20.88 1.68
CA PRO A 71 -1.66 19.71 2.27
C PRO A 71 -2.51 18.44 2.07
N ALA A 72 -1.86 17.32 1.80
CA ALA A 72 -2.47 16.01 1.69
C ALA A 72 -2.14 15.15 2.92
N LEU A 73 -3.15 14.54 3.53
CA LEU A 73 -2.94 13.42 4.45
C LEU A 73 -2.93 12.14 3.63
N VAL A 74 -1.84 11.40 3.72
CA VAL A 74 -1.62 10.14 3.01
C VAL A 74 -1.58 9.03 4.04
N VAL A 75 -2.49 8.09 3.92
CA VAL A 75 -2.52 6.87 4.75
C VAL A 75 -2.02 5.71 3.92
N LYS A 76 -1.08 4.94 4.45
CA LYS A 76 -0.45 3.80 3.77
C LYS A 76 -0.72 2.53 4.56
N LEU A 77 -1.10 1.46 3.84
CA LEU A 77 -1.24 0.11 4.36
C LEU A 77 -0.35 -0.84 3.59
N VAL A 78 0.44 -1.65 4.29
CA VAL A 78 1.23 -2.72 3.68
C VAL A 78 0.64 -4.08 4.05
N LEU A 79 0.26 -4.85 3.04
CA LEU A 79 -0.28 -6.20 3.17
C LEU A 79 0.76 -7.21 2.65
N PRO A 80 1.46 -7.94 3.52
CA PRO A 80 2.43 -8.95 3.08
C PRO A 80 1.71 -10.16 2.48
N LEU A 81 2.15 -10.60 1.31
CA LEU A 81 1.74 -11.85 0.66
C LEU A 81 2.82 -12.92 0.82
N ILE A 82 4.08 -12.51 0.68
CA ILE A 82 5.28 -13.29 0.95
C ILE A 82 6.18 -12.42 1.82
N ASN A 83 6.69 -12.96 2.91
CA ASN A 83 7.63 -12.26 3.77
C ASN A 83 8.87 -13.11 3.99
N SER A 84 10.04 -12.58 3.61
CA SER A 84 11.35 -13.26 3.68
C SER A 84 11.32 -14.68 3.08
N GLY A 85 10.66 -14.83 1.94
CA GLY A 85 10.50 -16.11 1.24
C GLY A 85 9.38 -17.02 1.74
N ALA A 86 8.76 -16.72 2.88
CA ALA A 86 7.63 -17.48 3.40
C ALA A 86 6.29 -16.93 2.89
N VAL A 87 5.40 -17.80 2.42
CA VAL A 87 4.04 -17.44 2.02
C VAL A 87 3.21 -17.09 3.25
N VAL A 88 2.68 -15.87 3.30
CA VAL A 88 1.85 -15.34 4.38
C VAL A 88 0.37 -15.38 4.00
N ALA A 89 0.05 -14.97 2.77
CA ALA A 89 -1.31 -14.93 2.28
C ALA A 89 -1.41 -15.61 0.91
N ARG A 90 -2.17 -16.69 0.85
CA ARG A 90 -2.51 -17.44 -0.35
C ARG A 90 -3.82 -18.20 -0.07
N GLU A 91 -4.72 -18.28 -1.03
CA GLU A 91 -5.97 -19.00 -0.84
C GLU A 91 -5.77 -20.39 -0.21
N PRO A 92 -6.56 -20.78 0.79
CA PRO A 92 -7.71 -20.07 1.36
C PRO A 92 -7.36 -18.96 2.37
N ASN A 93 -6.09 -18.75 2.73
CA ASN A 93 -5.67 -17.74 3.69
C ASN A 93 -5.53 -16.37 2.99
N VAL A 94 -6.30 -15.39 3.45
CA VAL A 94 -6.35 -14.04 2.89
C VAL A 94 -5.60 -13.08 3.80
N ALA A 95 -4.80 -12.18 3.21
CA ALA A 95 -4.26 -11.04 3.96
C ALA A 95 -5.40 -10.07 4.25
N ASP A 96 -5.85 -10.05 5.50
CA ASP A 96 -6.87 -9.11 5.97
C ASP A 96 -6.23 -8.12 6.93
N PRO A 97 -6.18 -6.81 6.57
CA PRO A 97 -5.56 -5.80 7.41
C PRO A 97 -6.28 -5.61 8.74
N PHE A 98 -7.54 -6.04 8.84
CA PHE A 98 -8.36 -5.90 10.04
C PHE A 98 -8.40 -7.17 10.91
N ALA A 99 -7.99 -8.32 10.36
CA ALA A 99 -7.95 -9.60 11.07
C ALA A 99 -6.55 -9.98 11.59
N LEU A 100 -5.49 -9.28 11.16
CA LEU A 100 -4.13 -9.54 11.62
C LEU A 100 -4.03 -9.14 13.11
N PRO A 101 -3.76 -10.09 14.02
CA PRO A 101 -3.54 -9.76 15.42
C PRO A 101 -2.27 -8.89 15.52
N GLY A 102 -2.46 -7.60 15.73
CA GLY A 102 -1.44 -6.72 16.21
C GLY A 102 -0.78 -5.76 15.24
N ARG A 103 -1.17 -5.60 14.01
CA ARG A 103 -0.86 -4.42 13.18
C ARG A 103 -1.19 -4.68 11.71
N ALA A 104 -2.29 -4.12 11.22
CA ALA A 104 -2.21 -3.49 9.91
C ALA A 104 -1.11 -2.43 10.05
N ILE A 105 -0.11 -2.47 9.19
CA ILE A 105 0.98 -1.52 9.27
C ILE A 105 0.47 -0.26 8.60
N GLU A 106 -0.18 0.56 9.42
CA GLU A 106 -0.77 1.81 9.01
C GLU A 106 0.22 2.92 9.32
N GLU A 107 0.55 3.69 8.34
CA GLU A 107 1.33 4.90 8.49
C GLU A 107 0.56 6.08 7.90
N ALA A 108 0.48 7.17 8.64
CA ALA A 108 -0.07 8.42 8.16
C ALA A 108 1.03 9.47 7.99
N VAL A 109 1.15 10.01 6.79
CA VAL A 109 2.12 11.06 6.45
C VAL A 109 1.39 12.28 5.93
N ARG A 110 1.79 13.47 6.37
CA ARG A 110 1.27 14.73 5.85
C ARG A 110 2.25 15.29 4.81
N LEU A 111 1.84 15.33 3.55
CA LEU A 111 2.59 15.97 2.49
C LEU A 111 2.17 17.44 2.35
N PRO A 112 3.12 18.39 2.38
CA PRO A 112 2.81 19.79 2.12
C PRO A 112 2.36 19.97 0.65
N PRO A 113 1.81 21.16 0.29
CA PRO A 113 1.59 21.51 -1.11
C PRO A 113 2.85 21.29 -1.94
N LEU A 114 2.70 20.65 -3.10
CA LEU A 114 3.79 20.30 -4.04
C LEU A 114 4.89 19.41 -3.44
N GLY A 115 4.68 18.87 -2.23
CA GLY A 115 5.62 17.97 -1.57
C GLY A 115 5.56 16.56 -2.10
N ALA A 116 6.63 15.79 -1.85
CA ALA A 116 6.73 14.40 -2.26
C ALA A 116 7.37 13.55 -1.15
N THR A 117 7.14 12.23 -1.22
CA THR A 117 7.81 11.20 -0.42
C THR A 117 8.05 9.96 -1.26
N MET A 118 8.92 9.08 -0.78
CA MET A 118 9.28 7.83 -1.41
C MET A 118 9.21 6.69 -0.39
N ASP A 119 8.68 5.56 -0.82
CA ASP A 119 8.75 4.29 -0.08
C ASP A 119 9.58 3.30 -0.89
N ASP A 120 10.74 2.95 -0.39
CA ASP A 120 11.63 1.94 -0.96
C ASP A 120 11.53 0.60 -0.19
N CYS A 121 12.30 -0.38 -0.63
CA CYS A 121 12.37 -1.69 0.02
C CYS A 121 12.79 -1.63 1.48
N CYS A 122 13.66 -0.70 1.86
CA CYS A 122 14.07 -0.53 3.25
C CYS A 122 12.90 -0.02 4.09
N ARG A 123 12.16 0.99 3.59
CA ARG A 123 11.01 1.53 4.27
C ARG A 123 9.87 0.50 4.40
N ILE A 124 9.62 -0.28 3.35
CA ILE A 124 8.64 -1.37 3.40
C ILE A 124 9.03 -2.43 4.43
N ALA A 125 10.31 -2.81 4.48
CA ALA A 125 10.79 -3.77 5.49
C ALA A 125 10.68 -3.21 6.92
N GLU A 126 10.99 -1.93 7.15
CA GLU A 126 10.77 -1.26 8.45
C GLU A 126 9.30 -1.33 8.87
N LEU A 127 8.38 -1.03 7.96
CA LEU A 127 6.96 -1.11 8.21
C LEU A 127 6.53 -2.55 8.56
N LEU A 128 7.04 -3.56 7.87
CA LEU A 128 6.67 -4.97 8.08
C LEU A 128 7.32 -5.59 9.32
N LEU A 129 8.55 -5.22 9.65
CA LEU A 129 9.35 -5.85 10.70
C LEU A 129 9.46 -4.98 11.96
N GLY A 130 9.13 -3.69 11.86
CA GLY A 130 9.31 -2.71 12.92
C GLY A 130 10.77 -2.27 13.13
N ALA A 131 11.68 -2.70 12.25
CA ALA A 131 13.09 -2.34 12.26
C ALA A 131 13.68 -2.40 10.84
N PRO A 132 14.75 -1.64 10.54
CA PRO A 132 15.45 -1.75 9.27
C PRO A 132 15.92 -3.20 9.05
N PRO A 133 15.91 -3.70 7.80
CA PRO A 133 16.37 -5.04 7.51
C PRO A 133 17.87 -5.16 7.82
N SER A 134 18.24 -6.20 8.56
CA SER A 134 19.64 -6.54 8.83
C SER A 134 20.03 -7.74 7.99
N GLY A 135 20.91 -7.53 6.99
CA GLY A 135 21.48 -8.59 6.16
C GLY A 135 20.67 -8.96 4.91
N ASP A 136 20.96 -10.12 4.36
CA ASP A 136 20.35 -10.64 3.12
C ASP A 136 18.89 -11.02 3.40
N THR A 137 17.94 -10.19 3.00
CA THR A 137 16.52 -10.48 3.17
C THR A 137 16.03 -11.35 2.03
N GLY A 138 15.35 -12.45 2.38
CA GLY A 138 14.62 -13.27 1.41
C GLY A 138 13.56 -12.43 0.67
N LEU A 139 13.03 -12.96 -0.43
CA LEU A 139 12.03 -12.28 -1.24
C LEU A 139 10.80 -11.89 -0.40
N THR A 140 10.44 -10.64 -0.46
CA THR A 140 9.20 -10.09 0.11
C THR A 140 8.32 -9.59 -1.02
N ILE A 141 7.06 -10.03 -1.04
CA ILE A 141 6.00 -9.51 -1.92
C ILE A 141 4.87 -9.00 -1.05
N ALA A 142 4.47 -7.76 -1.30
CA ALA A 142 3.39 -7.12 -0.58
C ALA A 142 2.51 -6.28 -1.52
N ILE A 143 1.35 -5.87 -1.04
CA ILE A 143 0.53 -4.84 -1.65
C ILE A 143 0.63 -3.61 -0.76
N LEU A 144 1.09 -2.51 -1.32
CA LEU A 144 1.01 -1.18 -0.70
C LEU A 144 -0.27 -0.51 -1.18
N THR A 145 -1.18 -0.26 -0.25
CA THR A 145 -2.38 0.55 -0.49
C THR A 145 -2.14 1.95 0.04
N ILE A 146 -2.33 2.96 -0.81
CA ILE A 146 -2.17 4.38 -0.49
C ILE A 146 -3.54 5.02 -0.59
N VAL A 147 -3.94 5.78 0.43
CA VAL A 147 -5.26 6.42 0.49
C VAL A 147 -5.12 7.89 0.86
N SER A 148 -5.87 8.76 0.18
CA SER A 148 -5.89 10.20 0.45
C SER A 148 -7.25 10.80 0.13
N LEU A 149 -7.56 11.97 0.72
CA LEU A 149 -8.74 12.78 0.41
C LEU A 149 -8.54 13.69 -0.81
N VAL A 150 -7.32 13.80 -1.31
CA VAL A 150 -6.98 14.53 -2.53
C VAL A 150 -6.24 13.61 -3.48
N GLU A 151 -6.40 13.85 -4.78
CA GLU A 151 -5.69 13.06 -5.77
C GLU A 151 -4.19 13.33 -5.71
N LEU A 152 -3.39 12.25 -5.77
CA LEU A 152 -1.93 12.28 -5.74
C LEU A 152 -1.36 11.79 -7.07
N SER A 153 -0.12 12.15 -7.36
CA SER A 153 0.65 11.50 -8.40
C SER A 153 1.44 10.36 -7.77
N VAL A 154 1.19 9.13 -8.21
CA VAL A 154 1.87 7.94 -7.70
C VAL A 154 2.52 7.19 -8.85
N SER A 155 3.80 6.88 -8.72
CA SER A 155 4.55 6.04 -9.66
C SER A 155 5.37 4.99 -8.92
N ALA A 156 5.59 3.85 -9.56
CA ALA A 156 6.44 2.79 -9.05
C ALA A 156 7.59 2.52 -10.03
N VAL A 157 8.79 2.30 -9.49
CA VAL A 157 9.96 1.87 -10.23
C VAL A 157 10.29 0.46 -9.77
N TYR A 158 10.33 -0.47 -10.71
CA TYR A 158 10.68 -1.86 -10.47
C TYR A 158 12.05 -2.14 -11.05
N THR A 159 12.94 -2.66 -10.22
CA THR A 159 14.29 -3.05 -10.64
C THR A 159 14.49 -4.54 -10.39
N ALA A 160 15.05 -5.24 -11.36
CA ALA A 160 15.40 -6.66 -11.25
C ALA A 160 16.82 -6.90 -11.78
N ASN A 161 17.66 -7.50 -10.93
CA ASN A 161 19.00 -7.93 -11.27
C ASN A 161 19.07 -9.47 -11.24
N PRO A 162 19.48 -10.15 -12.31
CA PRO A 162 19.68 -11.60 -12.27
C PRO A 162 20.80 -11.97 -11.30
N LEU A 163 20.74 -13.16 -10.70
CA LEU A 163 21.82 -13.68 -9.83
C LEU A 163 23.08 -14.06 -10.62
N SER A 164 22.91 -14.37 -11.90
CA SER A 164 23.99 -14.73 -12.80
C SER A 164 23.88 -13.91 -14.09
N GLY A 165 24.93 -13.19 -14.44
CA GLY A 165 25.01 -12.40 -15.67
C GLY A 165 24.96 -10.90 -15.44
N ASP A 166 25.24 -10.15 -16.50
CA ASP A 166 25.21 -8.71 -16.52
C ASP A 166 23.84 -8.23 -17.01
N GLY A 167 23.26 -7.29 -16.31
CA GLY A 167 22.04 -6.62 -16.75
C GLY A 167 21.16 -6.18 -15.60
N ILE A 168 20.48 -5.06 -15.84
CA ILE A 168 19.45 -4.52 -14.97
C ILE A 168 18.19 -4.39 -15.82
N SER A 169 17.07 -4.89 -15.33
CA SER A 169 15.76 -4.55 -15.86
C SER A 169 15.14 -3.46 -14.99
N ILE A 170 14.74 -2.37 -15.62
CA ILE A 170 14.04 -1.26 -14.94
C ILE A 170 12.73 -1.05 -15.67
N ASP A 171 11.65 -1.02 -14.91
CA ASP A 171 10.31 -0.67 -15.39
C ASP A 171 9.74 0.46 -14.53
N VAL A 172 9.03 1.39 -15.15
CA VAL A 172 8.41 2.53 -14.48
C VAL A 172 6.93 2.54 -14.81
N GLU A 173 6.10 2.44 -13.77
CA GLU A 173 4.66 2.40 -13.89
C GLU A 173 4.04 3.63 -13.22
N TYR A 174 3.10 4.29 -13.91
CA TYR A 174 2.19 5.25 -13.31
C TYR A 174 1.00 4.50 -12.70
N ILE A 175 0.75 4.71 -11.42
CA ILE A 175 -0.31 4.02 -10.68
C ILE A 175 -1.59 4.89 -10.70
N PRO A 176 -2.63 4.47 -11.41
CA PRO A 176 -3.88 5.23 -11.49
C PRO A 176 -4.63 5.21 -10.17
N SER A 177 -5.27 6.33 -9.84
CA SER A 177 -6.18 6.43 -8.70
C SER A 177 -7.48 5.66 -8.96
N ARG A 178 -8.04 5.08 -7.89
CA ARG A 178 -9.43 4.63 -7.84
C ARG A 178 -10.20 5.52 -6.88
N ARG A 179 -11.33 6.03 -7.34
CA ARG A 179 -12.24 6.81 -6.50
C ARG A 179 -13.16 5.86 -5.74
N LEU A 180 -13.09 5.94 -4.44
CA LEU A 180 -13.95 5.19 -3.53
C LEU A 180 -15.00 6.15 -2.99
N GLY A 181 -16.23 6.06 -3.50
CA GLY A 181 -17.37 6.79 -2.94
C GLY A 181 -17.92 6.07 -1.74
N LEU A 182 -17.96 6.73 -0.59
CA LEU A 182 -18.71 6.24 0.55
C LEU A 182 -20.19 6.58 0.32
N ARG A 183 -20.88 5.76 -0.46
CA ARG A 183 -22.36 5.81 -0.49
C ARG A 183 -22.86 5.11 0.78
N GLY A 184 -23.47 5.87 1.67
CA GLY A 184 -24.33 5.25 2.68
C GLY A 184 -25.31 4.35 1.94
N ARG A 185 -25.41 3.08 2.33
CA ARG A 185 -26.48 2.22 1.85
C ARG A 185 -27.78 2.81 2.39
N ASP A 186 -28.62 3.28 1.46
CA ASP A 186 -30.02 3.63 1.74
C ASP A 186 -30.77 2.40 2.24
#